data_e2de1746c2d54c81559764e1b06f02aa
#
_entry.id   e2de1746c2d54c81559764e1b06f02aa
#
_cell.length_a   1.000
_cell.length_b   1.000
_cell.length_c   1.000
_cell.angle_alpha   90.00
_cell.angle_beta   90.00
_cell.angle_gamma   90.00
#
_symmetry.space_group_name_H-M   'P 1'
#
loop_
_entity.id
_entity.type
_entity.pdbx_description
1 polymer ?
#
loop_
_entity_poly.entity_id
_entity_poly.type
_entity_poly.pdbx_seq_one_letter_code
_entity_poly.pdbx_strand_id
1 'polypeptide(L)'
;DKLNVWTSSMGAFNKRAKLAKVLDLPYSSVRVHKAYVGGAFGGKIDLYSHEFCAARLSMLTGRPVRFVASREEIFSAYRHGQPLVVELKTGVKKDGTLVAQELRIINNAGAYRGSGVVVVFLAWGFTMAPYRVPNLKYEGYSVYTNHTTRAPQRGHGCPQVRFAIESQLDTIAEEIGIDPIEIRLRNARVPDEELPNKDNVHQAGLQECIKIAAEKTDLVAKYGRDRKSPPQDTSIRRGVGIGISSYMSGTLIYPNGSGVIVKMNDDGSAIVLTGAIDLGQGAETVITQIIAEELSLDMDDIKIIASDTDTTPQDIGAWISGLTYVTGNAARQAATNARAKLLVVAAEQMNVKADDLYLDNKEIISQSNPDNRLSYREVIAASVANHRGDTVIG
;
A
#
# COMPACT_ATOMS: atom_id res chain seq x y z
N ASP A 1 -8.12 34.45 -2.78
CA ASP A 1 -8.11 33.74 -1.50
C ASP A 1 -8.30 32.26 -1.72
N LYS A 2 -7.69 31.45 -0.88
CA LYS A 2 -7.64 29.99 -1.04
C LYS A 2 -8.02 29.27 0.25
N LEU A 3 -8.85 28.23 0.14
CA LEU A 3 -9.15 27.33 1.25
C LEU A 3 -7.97 26.39 1.50
N ASN A 4 -7.27 26.59 2.60
CA ASN A 4 -6.19 25.73 3.05
C ASN A 4 -6.71 24.70 4.05
N VAL A 5 -6.46 23.40 3.82
CA VAL A 5 -7.00 22.30 4.62
C VAL A 5 -5.88 21.37 5.08
N TRP A 6 -5.74 21.20 6.37
CA TRP A 6 -4.88 20.18 7.00
C TRP A 6 -5.78 19.07 7.54
N THR A 7 -5.64 17.88 7.01
CA THR A 7 -6.48 16.76 7.41
C THR A 7 -5.72 15.44 7.48
N SER A 8 -6.13 14.59 8.41
CA SER A 8 -5.67 13.20 8.48
C SER A 8 -6.26 12.42 7.29
N SER A 9 -5.45 12.15 6.27
CA SER A 9 -5.90 11.56 5.01
C SER A 9 -4.94 10.48 4.52
N MET A 10 -5.45 9.59 3.69
CA MET A 10 -4.67 8.63 2.90
C MET A 10 -4.33 9.15 1.48
N GLY A 11 -4.87 10.30 1.06
CA GLY A 11 -4.62 10.90 -0.24
C GLY A 11 -5.13 12.32 -0.33
N ALA A 12 -4.21 13.30 -0.36
CA ALA A 12 -4.54 14.73 -0.35
C ALA A 12 -5.30 15.18 -1.62
N PHE A 13 -4.89 14.67 -2.79
CA PHE A 13 -5.50 15.04 -4.07
C PHE A 13 -6.96 14.59 -4.18
N ASN A 14 -7.29 13.40 -3.68
CA ASN A 14 -8.67 12.93 -3.60
C ASN A 14 -9.53 13.80 -2.66
N LYS A 15 -8.96 14.23 -1.52
CA LYS A 15 -9.62 15.17 -0.61
C LYS A 15 -9.88 16.51 -1.29
N ARG A 16 -8.87 17.07 -1.96
CA ARG A 16 -9.01 18.32 -2.75
C ARG A 16 -10.17 18.25 -3.75
N ALA A 17 -10.20 17.18 -4.55
CA ALA A 17 -11.23 17.02 -5.57
C ALA A 17 -12.64 16.96 -4.97
N LYS A 18 -12.81 16.21 -3.88
CA LYS A 18 -14.12 16.08 -3.22
C LYS A 18 -14.54 17.35 -2.50
N LEU A 19 -13.61 18.04 -1.82
CA LEU A 19 -13.90 19.34 -1.17
C LEU A 19 -14.32 20.39 -2.19
N ALA A 20 -13.57 20.53 -3.28
CA ALA A 20 -13.89 21.47 -4.35
C ALA A 20 -15.29 21.22 -4.91
N LYS A 21 -15.61 19.95 -5.21
CA LYS A 21 -16.92 19.55 -5.75
C LYS A 21 -18.08 19.84 -4.79
N VAL A 22 -17.94 19.50 -3.50
CA VAL A 22 -19.04 19.61 -2.53
C VAL A 22 -19.26 21.07 -2.10
N LEU A 23 -18.19 21.86 -2.05
CA LEU A 23 -18.26 23.27 -1.65
C LEU A 23 -18.51 24.21 -2.84
N ASP A 24 -18.66 23.66 -4.05
CA ASP A 24 -18.81 24.40 -5.31
C ASP A 24 -17.70 25.43 -5.53
N LEU A 25 -16.47 25.00 -5.34
CA LEU A 25 -15.27 25.81 -5.50
C LEU A 25 -14.45 25.38 -6.72
N PRO A 26 -13.78 26.33 -7.38
CA PRO A 26 -12.75 25.97 -8.36
C PRO A 26 -11.71 25.06 -7.73
N TYR A 27 -11.24 24.05 -8.47
CA TYR A 27 -10.21 23.11 -8.00
C TYR A 27 -8.95 23.83 -7.50
N SER A 28 -8.54 24.90 -8.19
CA SER A 28 -7.39 25.75 -7.84
C SER A 28 -7.56 26.56 -6.55
N SER A 29 -8.78 26.73 -6.07
CA SER A 29 -9.09 27.47 -4.83
C SER A 29 -9.00 26.61 -3.56
N VAL A 30 -8.72 25.32 -3.70
CA VAL A 30 -8.58 24.40 -2.56
C VAL A 30 -7.18 23.83 -2.53
N ARG A 31 -6.47 24.01 -1.40
CA ARG A 31 -5.16 23.41 -1.15
C ARG A 31 -5.23 22.48 0.05
N VAL A 32 -4.80 21.24 -0.12
CA VAL A 32 -4.74 20.25 0.95
C VAL A 32 -3.28 19.97 1.29
N HIS A 33 -2.97 20.11 2.56
CA HIS A 33 -1.66 19.88 3.11
C HIS A 33 -1.62 18.56 3.88
N LYS A 34 -0.49 17.89 3.82
CA LYS A 34 -0.21 16.75 4.67
C LYS A 34 -0.26 17.15 6.14
N ALA A 35 -0.91 16.32 6.96
CA ALA A 35 -0.81 16.34 8.40
C ALA A 35 -0.17 15.02 8.89
N TYR A 36 0.30 14.98 10.13
CA TYR A 36 0.68 13.73 10.76
C TYR A 36 -0.56 12.86 10.96
N VAL A 37 -0.58 11.69 10.35
CA VAL A 37 -1.82 10.89 10.22
C VAL A 37 -1.99 9.91 11.40
N GLY A 38 -0.89 9.37 11.95
CA GLY A 38 -0.93 8.43 13.08
C GLY A 38 -1.57 7.08 12.76
N GLY A 39 -1.39 6.60 11.52
CA GLY A 39 -2.00 5.39 11.00
C GLY A 39 -3.37 5.65 10.37
N ALA A 40 -3.73 4.85 9.39
CA ALA A 40 -5.02 4.99 8.70
C ALA A 40 -5.73 3.64 8.45
N PHE A 41 -5.02 2.61 7.98
CA PHE A 41 -5.50 1.23 7.78
C PHE A 41 -6.80 1.10 6.96
N GLY A 42 -7.12 2.11 6.13
CA GLY A 42 -8.35 2.21 5.35
C GLY A 42 -9.35 3.23 5.92
N GLY A 43 -9.33 3.49 7.22
CA GLY A 43 -10.30 4.37 7.90
C GLY A 43 -10.20 5.86 7.56
N LYS A 44 -9.17 6.31 6.83
CA LYS A 44 -8.96 7.73 6.47
C LYS A 44 -8.94 7.96 4.96
N ILE A 45 -9.49 7.02 4.19
CA ILE A 45 -9.54 7.09 2.73
C ILE A 45 -10.62 8.05 2.22
N ASP A 46 -11.78 8.02 2.88
CA ASP A 46 -12.94 8.84 2.52
C ASP A 46 -12.88 10.24 3.12
N LEU A 47 -13.69 11.16 2.58
CA LEU A 47 -14.04 12.40 3.25
C LEU A 47 -15.19 12.16 4.23
N TYR A 48 -15.06 12.76 5.40
CA TYR A 48 -16.06 12.72 6.47
C TYR A 48 -16.82 14.03 6.56
N SER A 49 -18.04 13.99 7.10
CA SER A 49 -18.90 15.16 7.21
C SER A 49 -18.25 16.33 7.96
N HIS A 50 -17.47 16.04 9.00
CA HIS A 50 -16.79 17.08 9.78
C HIS A 50 -15.73 17.86 8.97
N GLU A 51 -15.11 17.26 7.95
CA GLU A 51 -14.13 17.94 7.08
C GLU A 51 -14.85 19.00 6.23
N PHE A 52 -16.03 18.67 5.69
CA PHE A 52 -16.87 19.65 4.96
C PHE A 52 -17.40 20.73 5.88
N CYS A 53 -17.87 20.36 7.08
CA CYS A 53 -18.39 21.31 8.05
C CYS A 53 -17.30 22.30 8.49
N ALA A 54 -16.11 21.81 8.83
CA ALA A 54 -15.00 22.68 9.21
C ALA A 54 -14.62 23.65 8.08
N ALA A 55 -14.52 23.15 6.85
CA ALA A 55 -14.22 23.95 5.68
C ALA A 55 -15.32 25.02 5.43
N ARG A 56 -16.60 24.62 5.46
CA ARG A 56 -17.72 25.55 5.27
C ARG A 56 -17.82 26.61 6.37
N LEU A 57 -17.62 26.23 7.61
CA LEU A 57 -17.60 27.16 8.74
C LEU A 57 -16.45 28.16 8.63
N SER A 58 -15.26 27.71 8.21
CA SER A 58 -14.15 28.61 7.96
C SER A 58 -14.45 29.64 6.88
N MET A 59 -15.09 29.22 5.78
CA MET A 59 -15.53 30.12 4.71
C MET A 59 -16.58 31.12 5.19
N LEU A 60 -17.55 30.70 6.01
CA LEU A 60 -18.61 31.56 6.51
C LEU A 60 -18.14 32.58 7.55
N THR A 61 -17.19 32.20 8.39
CA THR A 61 -16.70 33.04 9.49
C THR A 61 -15.48 33.85 9.13
N GLY A 62 -14.80 33.54 8.02
CA GLY A 62 -13.51 34.13 7.67
C GLY A 62 -12.39 33.79 8.67
N ARG A 63 -12.54 32.74 9.49
CA ARG A 63 -11.62 32.34 10.56
C ARG A 63 -11.18 30.89 10.42
N PRO A 64 -9.99 30.52 10.94
CA PRO A 64 -9.59 29.12 11.05
C PRO A 64 -10.59 28.35 11.91
N VAL A 65 -10.97 27.15 11.43
CA VAL A 65 -11.84 26.22 12.15
C VAL A 65 -11.12 24.90 12.34
N ARG A 66 -11.08 24.41 13.58
CA ARG A 66 -10.47 23.12 13.93
C ARG A 66 -11.55 22.17 14.45
N PHE A 67 -11.53 20.94 13.95
CA PHE A 67 -12.33 19.83 14.45
C PHE A 67 -11.44 18.67 14.85
N VAL A 68 -11.66 18.13 16.04
CA VAL A 68 -11.01 16.92 16.55
C VAL A 68 -12.08 16.03 17.16
N ALA A 69 -12.30 14.86 16.59
CA ALA A 69 -13.30 13.92 17.11
C ALA A 69 -12.86 13.29 18.43
N SER A 70 -13.79 13.17 19.36
CA SER A 70 -13.60 12.34 20.55
C SER A 70 -13.60 10.85 20.20
N ARG A 71 -13.21 9.99 21.14
CA ARG A 71 -13.24 8.55 20.92
C ARG A 71 -14.67 8.02 20.74
N GLU A 72 -15.63 8.54 21.47
CA GLU A 72 -17.05 8.22 21.35
C GLU A 72 -17.60 8.61 19.98
N GLU A 73 -17.25 9.80 19.50
CA GLU A 73 -17.63 10.26 18.15
C GLU A 73 -17.03 9.36 17.05
N ILE A 74 -15.78 8.90 17.24
CA ILE A 74 -15.17 7.96 16.27
C ILE A 74 -15.95 6.65 16.25
N PHE A 75 -16.34 6.08 17.39
CA PHE A 75 -17.11 4.85 17.43
C PHE A 75 -18.54 4.99 16.90
N SER A 76 -19.16 6.13 17.08
CA SER A 76 -20.58 6.35 16.71
C SER A 76 -20.78 6.90 15.30
N ALA A 77 -19.88 7.77 14.82
CA ALA A 77 -20.11 8.53 13.58
C ALA A 77 -19.13 8.21 12.44
N TYR A 78 -17.96 7.61 12.75
CA TYR A 78 -16.99 7.25 11.71
C TYR A 78 -17.32 5.92 11.06
N ARG A 79 -16.70 5.69 9.92
CA ARG A 79 -16.90 4.45 9.15
C ARG A 79 -15.99 3.35 9.67
N HIS A 80 -16.56 2.19 9.85
CA HIS A 80 -15.88 0.99 10.35
C HIS A 80 -15.75 -0.08 9.28
N GLY A 81 -14.95 -1.12 9.55
CA GLY A 81 -14.87 -2.31 8.71
C GLY A 81 -16.22 -3.01 8.54
N GLN A 82 -16.36 -3.75 7.46
CA GLN A 82 -17.62 -4.40 7.11
C GLN A 82 -17.79 -5.74 7.82
N PRO A 83 -18.89 -5.94 8.56
CA PRO A 83 -19.31 -7.28 8.98
C PRO A 83 -19.79 -8.10 7.78
N LEU A 84 -19.32 -9.34 7.70
CA LEU A 84 -19.78 -10.30 6.68
C LEU A 84 -20.43 -11.51 7.35
N VAL A 85 -21.52 -11.98 6.78
CA VAL A 85 -22.00 -13.35 6.97
C VAL A 85 -21.43 -14.16 5.81
N VAL A 86 -20.73 -15.25 6.14
CA VAL A 86 -20.08 -16.11 5.16
C VAL A 86 -20.66 -17.51 5.32
N GLU A 87 -21.36 -17.98 4.29
CA GLU A 87 -21.84 -19.35 4.16
C GLU A 87 -20.88 -20.08 3.22
N LEU A 88 -20.24 -21.14 3.72
CA LEU A 88 -19.19 -21.86 3.00
C LEU A 88 -19.45 -23.35 2.98
N LYS A 89 -19.47 -23.93 1.78
CA LYS A 89 -19.58 -25.37 1.55
C LYS A 89 -18.41 -25.84 0.70
N THR A 90 -17.66 -26.81 1.18
CA THR A 90 -16.47 -27.32 0.51
C THR A 90 -16.57 -28.82 0.28
N GLY A 91 -16.34 -29.25 -0.95
CA GLY A 91 -16.15 -30.65 -1.33
C GLY A 91 -14.67 -31.02 -1.26
N VAL A 92 -14.37 -32.10 -0.55
CA VAL A 92 -13.01 -32.58 -0.35
C VAL A 92 -12.93 -34.10 -0.50
N LYS A 93 -11.86 -34.61 -1.08
CA LYS A 93 -11.56 -36.04 -1.14
C LYS A 93 -10.99 -36.52 0.20
N LYS A 94 -11.00 -37.83 0.41
CA LYS A 94 -10.45 -38.47 1.62
C LYS A 94 -8.94 -38.18 1.81
N ASP A 95 -8.24 -37.89 0.75
CA ASP A 95 -6.82 -37.51 0.77
C ASP A 95 -6.59 -36.02 1.09
N GLY A 96 -7.65 -35.23 1.30
CA GLY A 96 -7.58 -33.79 1.56
C GLY A 96 -7.57 -32.90 0.32
N THR A 97 -7.68 -33.44 -0.89
CA THR A 97 -7.75 -32.65 -2.13
C THR A 97 -9.10 -31.93 -2.23
N LEU A 98 -9.07 -30.61 -2.36
CA LEU A 98 -10.27 -29.78 -2.59
C LEU A 98 -10.77 -29.97 -4.02
N VAL A 99 -12.08 -30.19 -4.20
CA VAL A 99 -12.70 -30.43 -5.50
C VAL A 99 -13.75 -29.39 -5.89
N ALA A 100 -14.42 -28.80 -4.91
CA ALA A 100 -15.43 -27.78 -5.14
C ALA A 100 -15.57 -26.87 -3.93
N GLN A 101 -15.95 -25.62 -4.15
CA GLN A 101 -16.29 -24.69 -3.09
C GLN A 101 -17.46 -23.80 -3.52
N GLU A 102 -18.47 -23.70 -2.68
CA GLU A 102 -19.57 -22.76 -2.81
C GLU A 102 -19.49 -21.76 -1.67
N LEU A 103 -19.42 -20.48 -2.03
CA LEU A 103 -19.27 -19.37 -1.10
C LEU A 103 -20.39 -18.37 -1.32
N ARG A 104 -21.16 -18.09 -0.28
CA ARG A 104 -22.16 -17.03 -0.26
C ARG A 104 -21.81 -16.00 0.80
N ILE A 105 -21.72 -14.73 0.39
CA ILE A 105 -21.35 -13.62 1.27
C ILE A 105 -22.50 -12.63 1.33
N ILE A 106 -22.89 -12.24 2.54
CA ILE A 106 -23.80 -11.13 2.79
C ILE A 106 -23.04 -10.05 3.56
N ASN A 107 -22.81 -8.93 2.89
CA ASN A 107 -22.10 -7.78 3.43
C ASN A 107 -23.07 -6.74 3.97
N ASN A 108 -22.88 -6.31 5.21
CA ASN A 108 -23.57 -5.16 5.78
C ASN A 108 -22.85 -3.87 5.37
N ALA A 109 -23.38 -3.14 4.40
CA ALA A 109 -22.81 -1.89 3.89
C ALA A 109 -23.12 -0.67 4.80
N GLY A 110 -24.06 -0.80 5.73
CA GLY A 110 -24.62 0.31 6.49
C GLY A 110 -25.64 1.12 5.69
N ALA A 111 -25.93 2.34 6.12
CA ALA A 111 -27.01 3.16 5.57
C ALA A 111 -26.76 3.66 4.13
N TYR A 112 -25.52 3.71 3.68
CA TYR A 112 -25.14 4.16 2.35
C TYR A 112 -24.17 3.18 1.68
N ARG A 113 -24.09 3.26 0.36
CA ARG A 113 -23.27 2.36 -0.45
C ARG A 113 -21.81 2.23 0.06
N GLY A 114 -21.14 3.34 0.38
CA GLY A 114 -19.75 3.34 0.80
C GLY A 114 -18.85 2.51 -0.13
N SER A 115 -18.04 1.63 0.45
CA SER A 115 -17.20 0.66 -0.25
C SER A 115 -17.81 -0.77 -0.28
N GLY A 116 -19.10 -0.93 0.04
CA GLY A 116 -19.73 -2.25 0.21
C GLY A 116 -19.61 -3.16 -1.00
N VAL A 117 -19.83 -2.66 -2.21
CA VAL A 117 -19.71 -3.45 -3.44
C VAL A 117 -18.25 -3.89 -3.68
N VAL A 118 -17.29 -3.02 -3.37
CA VAL A 118 -15.86 -3.32 -3.55
C VAL A 118 -15.41 -4.45 -2.63
N VAL A 119 -15.91 -4.50 -1.38
CA VAL A 119 -15.60 -5.59 -0.44
C VAL A 119 -16.05 -6.94 -0.96
N VAL A 120 -17.27 -7.01 -1.46
CA VAL A 120 -17.83 -8.26 -2.02
C VAL A 120 -17.02 -8.71 -3.23
N PHE A 121 -16.65 -7.79 -4.12
CA PHE A 121 -15.80 -8.08 -5.28
C PHE A 121 -14.40 -8.55 -4.88
N LEU A 122 -13.75 -7.86 -3.95
CA LEU A 122 -12.40 -8.24 -3.50
C LEU A 122 -12.39 -9.59 -2.76
N ALA A 123 -13.44 -9.87 -1.97
CA ALA A 123 -13.59 -11.16 -1.29
C ALA A 123 -13.57 -12.34 -2.28
N TRP A 124 -14.17 -12.20 -3.48
CA TRP A 124 -14.06 -13.16 -4.56
C TRP A 124 -12.63 -13.42 -4.99
N GLY A 125 -11.89 -12.36 -5.31
CA GLY A 125 -10.47 -12.47 -5.70
C GLY A 125 -9.61 -13.18 -4.65
N PHE A 126 -9.81 -12.86 -3.38
CA PHE A 126 -9.07 -13.49 -2.28
C PHE A 126 -9.48 -14.91 -1.97
N THR A 127 -10.69 -15.32 -2.34
CA THR A 127 -11.13 -16.71 -2.25
C THR A 127 -10.30 -17.58 -3.20
N MET A 128 -10.10 -17.14 -4.42
CA MET A 128 -9.42 -17.90 -5.47
C MET A 128 -7.90 -18.03 -5.27
N ALA A 129 -7.25 -17.00 -4.70
CA ALA A 129 -5.82 -16.82 -4.84
C ALA A 129 -4.95 -17.90 -4.17
N PRO A 130 -5.14 -18.31 -2.89
CA PRO A 130 -4.18 -19.18 -2.22
C PRO A 130 -4.29 -20.65 -2.59
N TYR A 131 -5.51 -21.16 -2.82
CA TYR A 131 -5.76 -22.58 -2.99
C TYR A 131 -6.34 -22.95 -4.34
N ARG A 132 -5.97 -24.14 -4.80
CA ARG A 132 -6.54 -24.77 -5.99
C ARG A 132 -7.89 -25.37 -5.66
N VAL A 133 -8.95 -24.79 -6.22
CA VAL A 133 -10.30 -25.33 -6.15
C VAL A 133 -10.87 -25.34 -7.55
N PRO A 134 -10.99 -26.52 -8.20
CA PRO A 134 -11.37 -26.59 -9.61
C PRO A 134 -12.75 -26.06 -9.92
N ASN A 135 -13.69 -26.22 -8.98
CA ASN A 135 -15.09 -25.82 -9.16
C ASN A 135 -15.45 -24.80 -8.08
N LEU A 136 -15.62 -23.54 -8.47
CA LEU A 136 -15.96 -22.44 -7.58
C LEU A 136 -17.32 -21.85 -7.96
N LYS A 137 -18.21 -21.71 -6.97
CA LYS A 137 -19.42 -20.91 -7.04
C LYS A 137 -19.33 -19.80 -6.01
N TYR A 138 -19.59 -18.57 -6.44
CA TYR A 138 -19.55 -17.40 -5.57
C TYR A 138 -20.81 -16.55 -5.76
N GLU A 139 -21.47 -16.23 -4.66
CA GLU A 139 -22.60 -15.31 -4.61
C GLU A 139 -22.31 -14.21 -3.55
N GLY A 140 -22.32 -12.98 -3.97
CA GLY A 140 -22.01 -11.85 -3.10
C GLY A 140 -23.11 -10.80 -3.07
N TYR A 141 -23.60 -10.50 -1.89
CA TYR A 141 -24.66 -9.51 -1.65
C TYR A 141 -24.15 -8.38 -0.77
N SER A 142 -24.43 -7.14 -1.15
CA SER A 142 -24.18 -5.97 -0.31
C SER A 142 -25.51 -5.34 0.04
N VAL A 143 -25.88 -5.36 1.31
CA VAL A 143 -27.19 -4.92 1.80
C VAL A 143 -27.11 -3.64 2.61
N TYR A 144 -28.07 -2.76 2.43
CA TYR A 144 -28.25 -1.58 3.26
C TYR A 144 -28.86 -1.95 4.61
N THR A 145 -28.40 -1.25 5.65
CA THR A 145 -28.91 -1.40 7.01
C THR A 145 -28.93 -0.03 7.73
N ASN A 146 -29.53 0.02 8.89
CA ASN A 146 -29.57 1.23 9.73
C ASN A 146 -28.26 1.46 10.53
N HIS A 147 -27.17 0.77 10.19
CA HIS A 147 -25.86 1.02 10.78
C HIS A 147 -25.13 2.18 10.09
N THR A 148 -24.10 2.69 10.73
CA THR A 148 -23.17 3.64 10.09
C THR A 148 -22.59 3.07 8.81
N THR A 149 -22.38 3.92 7.81
CA THR A 149 -21.77 3.52 6.54
C THR A 149 -20.41 2.89 6.77
N ARG A 150 -20.14 1.80 6.07
CA ARG A 150 -18.89 1.05 6.20
C ARG A 150 -17.81 1.58 5.27
N ALA A 151 -16.55 1.40 5.67
CA ALA A 151 -15.36 1.81 4.93
C ALA A 151 -14.38 0.66 4.75
N PRO A 152 -13.40 0.83 3.87
CA PRO A 152 -12.28 -0.09 3.82
C PRO A 152 -11.61 -0.23 5.18
N GLN A 153 -11.23 -1.44 5.50
CA GLN A 153 -10.37 -1.77 6.63
C GLN A 153 -9.26 -2.69 6.11
N ARG A 154 -8.08 -2.61 6.68
CA ARG A 154 -6.90 -3.41 6.32
C ARG A 154 -7.28 -4.83 5.90
N GLY A 155 -6.95 -5.20 4.64
CA GLY A 155 -7.36 -6.46 4.02
C GLY A 155 -8.70 -6.41 3.26
N HIS A 156 -9.57 -5.41 3.48
CA HIS A 156 -10.79 -5.04 2.73
C HIS A 156 -11.59 -6.24 2.17
N GLY A 157 -12.17 -7.06 3.07
CA GLY A 157 -12.93 -8.28 2.74
C GLY A 157 -12.12 -9.57 2.86
N CYS A 158 -10.81 -9.53 2.68
CA CYS A 158 -9.94 -10.70 2.79
C CYS A 158 -9.96 -11.35 4.19
N PRO A 159 -9.77 -10.62 5.32
CA PRO A 159 -9.70 -11.25 6.64
C PRO A 159 -10.94 -12.06 6.99
N GLN A 160 -12.13 -11.54 6.65
CA GLN A 160 -13.40 -12.19 6.98
C GLN A 160 -13.57 -13.51 6.22
N VAL A 161 -13.28 -13.49 4.91
CA VAL A 161 -13.36 -14.68 4.07
C VAL A 161 -12.26 -15.68 4.41
N ARG A 162 -11.05 -15.19 4.65
CA ARG A 162 -9.95 -16.07 5.07
C ARG A 162 -10.24 -16.75 6.40
N PHE A 163 -10.77 -16.03 7.38
CA PHE A 163 -11.19 -16.64 8.63
C PHE A 163 -12.15 -17.82 8.41
N ALA A 164 -13.16 -17.66 7.57
CA ALA A 164 -14.11 -18.72 7.27
C ALA A 164 -13.44 -19.94 6.59
N ILE A 165 -12.63 -19.69 5.55
CA ILE A 165 -11.98 -20.75 4.79
C ILE A 165 -10.93 -21.48 5.65
N GLU A 166 -10.08 -20.75 6.35
CA GLU A 166 -9.02 -21.37 7.16
C GLU A 166 -9.59 -22.17 8.35
N SER A 167 -10.66 -21.65 9.00
CA SER A 167 -11.34 -22.39 10.06
C SER A 167 -12.02 -23.65 9.54
N GLN A 168 -12.63 -23.59 8.35
CA GLN A 168 -13.24 -24.79 7.74
C GLN A 168 -12.17 -25.82 7.33
N LEU A 169 -11.00 -25.39 6.83
CA LEU A 169 -9.89 -26.30 6.52
C LEU A 169 -9.38 -27.04 7.76
N ASP A 170 -9.32 -26.37 8.90
CA ASP A 170 -8.95 -27.03 10.17
C ASP A 170 -10.01 -28.06 10.57
N THR A 171 -11.29 -27.74 10.47
CA THR A 171 -12.40 -28.67 10.72
C THR A 171 -12.35 -29.88 9.77
N ILE A 172 -12.13 -29.67 8.48
CA ILE A 172 -11.99 -30.73 7.48
C ILE A 172 -10.79 -31.61 7.81
N ALA A 173 -9.63 -31.00 8.11
CA ALA A 173 -8.43 -31.76 8.45
C ALA A 173 -8.63 -32.66 9.67
N GLU A 174 -9.35 -32.18 10.68
CA GLU A 174 -9.74 -32.96 11.85
C GLU A 174 -10.67 -34.13 11.51
N GLU A 175 -11.73 -33.88 10.72
CA GLU A 175 -12.72 -34.89 10.36
C GLU A 175 -12.15 -36.03 9.50
N ILE A 176 -11.22 -35.71 8.59
CA ILE A 176 -10.62 -36.75 7.72
C ILE A 176 -9.28 -37.27 8.26
N GLY A 177 -8.82 -36.76 9.41
CA GLY A 177 -7.65 -37.26 10.12
C GLY A 177 -6.30 -36.90 9.48
N ILE A 178 -6.18 -35.78 8.77
CA ILE A 178 -4.92 -35.30 8.22
C ILE A 178 -4.41 -34.08 8.96
N ASP A 179 -3.12 -33.80 8.79
CA ASP A 179 -2.49 -32.63 9.40
C ASP A 179 -2.98 -31.33 8.77
N PRO A 180 -3.33 -30.28 9.56
CA PRO A 180 -3.73 -28.98 9.05
C PRO A 180 -2.70 -28.30 8.13
N ILE A 181 -1.43 -28.61 8.30
CA ILE A 181 -0.36 -28.11 7.40
C ILE A 181 -0.41 -28.89 6.08
N GLU A 182 -0.60 -30.20 6.14
CA GLU A 182 -0.65 -31.05 4.96
C GLU A 182 -1.79 -30.68 4.02
N ILE A 183 -3.02 -30.46 4.55
CA ILE A 183 -4.15 -30.05 3.71
C ILE A 183 -3.90 -28.74 2.99
N ARG A 184 -3.22 -27.78 3.65
CA ARG A 184 -2.84 -26.50 3.05
C ARG A 184 -1.76 -26.66 1.97
N LEU A 185 -0.69 -27.42 2.25
CA LEU A 185 0.39 -27.68 1.28
C LEU A 185 -0.14 -28.41 0.04
N ARG A 186 -1.03 -29.37 0.21
CA ARG A 186 -1.64 -30.16 -0.87
C ARG A 186 -2.44 -29.31 -1.83
N ASN A 187 -3.14 -28.31 -1.33
CA ASN A 187 -4.02 -27.45 -2.09
C ASN A 187 -3.43 -26.08 -2.42
N ALA A 188 -2.28 -25.73 -1.87
CA ALA A 188 -1.62 -24.47 -2.21
C ALA A 188 -1.28 -24.38 -3.69
N ARG A 189 -1.51 -23.21 -4.28
CA ARG A 189 -1.15 -22.97 -5.68
C ARG A 189 0.35 -23.08 -5.92
N VAL A 190 0.67 -23.49 -7.13
CA VAL A 190 2.04 -23.56 -7.64
C VAL A 190 2.22 -22.53 -8.78
N PRO A 191 3.48 -22.22 -9.17
CA PRO A 191 3.73 -21.35 -10.31
C PRO A 191 3.05 -21.83 -11.60
N ASP A 192 2.74 -20.87 -12.47
CA ASP A 192 2.15 -21.07 -13.80
C ASP A 192 0.75 -21.71 -13.83
N GLU A 193 0.02 -21.61 -12.74
CA GLU A 193 -1.38 -22.00 -12.68
C GLU A 193 -2.33 -20.87 -13.11
N GLU A 194 -3.34 -21.19 -13.91
CA GLU A 194 -4.43 -20.29 -14.25
C GLU A 194 -5.44 -20.22 -13.11
N LEU A 195 -5.83 -18.98 -12.76
CA LEU A 195 -6.93 -18.72 -11.83
C LEU A 195 -8.30 -18.88 -12.51
N PRO A 196 -9.38 -19.09 -11.76
CA PRO A 196 -10.73 -19.15 -12.33
C PRO A 196 -11.18 -17.90 -13.11
N ASN A 197 -10.57 -16.74 -12.86
CA ASN A 197 -10.80 -15.50 -13.60
C ASN A 197 -9.90 -15.33 -14.84
N LYS A 198 -9.15 -16.39 -15.21
CA LYS A 198 -8.21 -16.41 -16.35
C LYS A 198 -6.91 -15.63 -16.18
N ASP A 199 -6.62 -15.11 -14.98
CA ASP A 199 -5.31 -14.58 -14.65
C ASP A 199 -4.32 -15.73 -14.40
N ASN A 200 -3.03 -15.50 -14.64
CA ASN A 200 -1.98 -16.48 -14.38
C ASN A 200 -1.21 -16.18 -13.10
N VAL A 201 -0.93 -17.20 -12.32
CA VAL A 201 -0.04 -17.13 -11.15
C VAL A 201 1.39 -17.44 -11.60
N HIS A 202 2.15 -16.42 -11.96
CA HIS A 202 3.53 -16.62 -12.43
C HIS A 202 4.50 -17.09 -11.34
N GLN A 203 4.26 -16.70 -10.09
CA GLN A 203 5.07 -17.10 -8.93
C GLN A 203 4.17 -17.44 -7.75
N ALA A 204 4.49 -18.51 -7.04
CA ALA A 204 3.72 -18.98 -5.89
C ALA A 204 4.66 -19.51 -4.79
N GLY A 205 5.02 -18.62 -3.84
CA GLY A 205 5.86 -18.96 -2.68
C GLY A 205 5.08 -19.50 -1.47
N LEU A 206 3.77 -19.75 -1.60
CA LEU A 206 2.93 -20.12 -0.45
C LEU A 206 3.36 -21.43 0.22
N GLN A 207 3.71 -22.45 -0.55
CA GLN A 207 4.14 -23.73 0.01
C GLN A 207 5.43 -23.57 0.82
N GLU A 208 6.37 -22.78 0.33
CA GLU A 208 7.63 -22.48 1.04
C GLU A 208 7.37 -21.71 2.33
N CYS A 209 6.52 -20.69 2.28
CA CYS A 209 6.11 -19.92 3.46
C CYS A 209 5.48 -20.81 4.54
N ILE A 210 4.60 -21.75 4.16
CA ILE A 210 3.98 -22.70 5.09
C ILE A 210 5.04 -23.60 5.73
N LYS A 211 5.95 -24.15 4.94
CA LYS A 211 7.03 -25.04 5.44
C LYS A 211 7.94 -24.32 6.41
N ILE A 212 8.43 -23.14 6.07
CA ILE A 212 9.31 -22.33 6.91
C ILE A 212 8.60 -21.92 8.21
N ALA A 213 7.35 -21.50 8.14
CA ALA A 213 6.58 -21.14 9.32
C ALA A 213 6.35 -22.34 10.25
N ALA A 214 6.01 -23.49 9.70
CA ALA A 214 5.81 -24.75 10.45
C ALA A 214 7.09 -25.20 11.14
N GLU A 215 8.23 -25.16 10.45
CA GLU A 215 9.55 -25.52 10.98
C GLU A 215 9.97 -24.57 12.11
N LYS A 216 9.99 -23.25 11.85
CA LYS A 216 10.43 -22.25 12.83
C LYS A 216 9.60 -22.21 14.11
N THR A 217 8.35 -22.63 14.04
CA THR A 217 7.45 -22.66 15.20
C THR A 217 7.29 -24.03 15.84
N ASP A 218 7.92 -25.06 15.30
CA ASP A 218 7.73 -26.46 15.70
C ASP A 218 6.23 -26.86 15.72
N LEU A 219 5.50 -26.42 14.70
CA LEU A 219 4.04 -26.45 14.67
C LEU A 219 3.51 -27.89 14.68
N VAL A 220 4.12 -28.78 13.88
CA VAL A 220 3.71 -30.19 13.77
C VAL A 220 3.79 -30.91 15.12
N ALA A 221 4.90 -30.72 15.84
CA ALA A 221 5.07 -31.32 17.15
C ALA A 221 4.09 -30.74 18.20
N LYS A 222 3.77 -29.47 18.11
CA LYS A 222 2.82 -28.80 19.02
C LYS A 222 1.37 -29.24 18.77
N TYR A 223 0.95 -29.38 17.53
CA TYR A 223 -0.38 -29.93 17.20
C TYR A 223 -0.61 -31.33 17.78
N GLY A 224 0.43 -32.19 17.75
CA GLY A 224 0.35 -33.52 18.29
C GLY A 224 0.31 -33.59 19.83
N ARG A 225 0.96 -32.63 20.52
CA ARG A 225 1.05 -32.62 22.00
C ARG A 225 -0.21 -32.05 22.65
N ASP A 226 -0.75 -30.95 22.13
CA ASP A 226 -1.87 -30.25 22.76
C ASP A 226 -3.21 -31.02 22.69
N ARG A 227 -3.33 -32.00 21.79
CA ARG A 227 -4.49 -32.89 21.73
C ARG A 227 -4.49 -34.01 22.77
N LYS A 228 -3.32 -34.37 23.32
CA LYS A 228 -3.16 -35.60 24.14
C LYS A 228 -3.09 -35.38 25.65
N SER A 229 -2.90 -34.14 26.11
CA SER A 229 -2.73 -33.88 27.53
C SER A 229 -3.36 -32.56 27.93
N PRO A 230 -4.54 -32.53 28.55
CA PRO A 230 -5.04 -31.31 29.19
C PRO A 230 -4.01 -30.87 30.24
N PRO A 231 -3.66 -29.59 30.32
CA PRO A 231 -2.75 -29.12 31.34
C PRO A 231 -3.34 -29.36 32.73
N GLN A 232 -2.54 -29.89 33.62
CA GLN A 232 -2.92 -30.02 35.03
C GLN A 232 -3.12 -28.62 35.61
N ASP A 233 -4.31 -28.37 36.11
CA ASP A 233 -4.73 -27.31 37.03
C ASP A 233 -4.19 -25.88 36.84
N THR A 234 -4.18 -25.38 35.58
CA THR A 234 -3.88 -24.01 35.31
C THR A 234 -5.10 -23.31 34.63
N SER A 235 -5.35 -22.07 35.01
CA SER A 235 -6.37 -21.24 34.30
C SER A 235 -5.95 -20.86 32.87
N ILE A 236 -4.67 -21.06 32.52
CA ILE A 236 -4.10 -20.74 31.22
C ILE A 236 -4.31 -21.91 30.24
N ARG A 237 -4.90 -21.63 29.09
CA ARG A 237 -4.98 -22.54 27.95
C ARG A 237 -4.12 -21.99 26.83
N ARG A 238 -3.39 -22.86 26.13
CA ARG A 238 -2.55 -22.53 25.00
C ARG A 238 -3.05 -23.26 23.78
N GLY A 239 -3.12 -22.58 22.66
CA GLY A 239 -3.47 -23.15 21.36
C GLY A 239 -2.47 -22.75 20.31
N VAL A 240 -2.33 -23.57 19.28
CA VAL A 240 -1.48 -23.33 18.11
C VAL A 240 -2.35 -23.45 16.88
N GLY A 241 -2.17 -22.55 15.94
CA GLY A 241 -2.93 -22.54 14.69
C GLY A 241 -2.10 -22.00 13.54
N ILE A 242 -2.50 -22.33 12.34
CA ILE A 242 -1.98 -21.76 11.09
C ILE A 242 -3.12 -21.17 10.28
N GLY A 243 -2.92 -19.97 9.75
CA GLY A 243 -3.85 -19.34 8.83
C GLY A 243 -3.11 -18.70 7.68
N ILE A 244 -3.69 -18.78 6.48
CA ILE A 244 -3.13 -18.22 5.26
C ILE A 244 -3.89 -16.95 4.91
N SER A 245 -3.15 -15.90 4.55
CA SER A 245 -3.71 -14.68 4.01
C SER A 245 -3.04 -14.33 2.68
N SER A 246 -3.80 -13.68 1.82
CA SER A 246 -3.31 -13.11 0.57
C SER A 246 -3.96 -11.76 0.36
N TYR A 247 -3.21 -10.83 -0.23
CA TYR A 247 -3.74 -9.53 -0.62
C TYR A 247 -3.08 -9.07 -1.91
N MET A 248 -3.82 -8.27 -2.70
CA MET A 248 -3.26 -7.66 -3.91
C MET A 248 -2.38 -6.46 -3.57
N SER A 249 -1.36 -6.23 -4.39
CA SER A 249 -0.61 -4.98 -4.40
C SER A 249 -0.92 -4.23 -5.69
N GLY A 250 -1.34 -2.98 -5.56
CA GLY A 250 -1.83 -2.20 -6.68
C GLY A 250 -3.24 -2.56 -7.12
N THR A 251 -3.71 -1.97 -8.21
CA THR A 251 -5.04 -2.23 -8.79
C THR A 251 -5.02 -2.09 -10.30
N LEU A 252 -5.73 -2.98 -10.98
CA LEU A 252 -6.03 -2.86 -12.41
C LEU A 252 -7.27 -2.00 -12.68
N ILE A 253 -8.08 -1.72 -11.64
CA ILE A 253 -9.38 -1.04 -11.76
C ILE A 253 -9.23 0.48 -11.76
N TYR A 254 -8.20 1.01 -11.10
CA TYR A 254 -7.92 2.43 -11.00
C TYR A 254 -6.51 2.74 -11.52
N PRO A 255 -6.33 3.82 -12.29
CA PRO A 255 -5.00 4.27 -12.65
C PRO A 255 -4.16 4.54 -11.40
N ASN A 256 -3.06 3.82 -11.26
CA ASN A 256 -2.09 4.01 -10.17
C ASN A 256 -0.97 4.92 -10.68
N GLY A 257 -1.29 6.20 -10.88
CA GLY A 257 -0.28 7.20 -11.25
C GLY A 257 0.32 7.85 -10.03
N SER A 258 1.65 7.99 -10.02
CA SER A 258 2.39 8.83 -9.08
C SER A 258 3.46 9.61 -9.83
N GLY A 259 3.75 10.82 -9.35
CA GLY A 259 4.81 11.66 -9.86
C GLY A 259 5.83 11.98 -8.78
N VAL A 260 7.09 12.04 -9.19
CA VAL A 260 8.20 12.53 -8.34
C VAL A 260 9.05 13.48 -9.17
N ILE A 261 9.48 14.56 -8.56
CA ILE A 261 10.43 15.50 -9.13
C ILE A 261 11.65 15.54 -8.21
N VAL A 262 12.81 15.34 -8.77
CA VAL A 262 14.10 15.49 -8.09
C VAL A 262 14.78 16.75 -8.64
N LYS A 263 15.03 17.73 -7.78
CA LYS A 263 15.76 18.94 -8.12
C LYS A 263 17.09 18.96 -7.37
N MET A 264 18.20 19.02 -8.11
CA MET A 264 19.53 19.24 -7.52
C MET A 264 19.73 20.71 -7.19
N ASN A 265 20.30 20.99 -6.04
CA ASN A 265 20.67 22.33 -5.59
C ASN A 265 22.16 22.61 -5.86
N ASP A 266 22.52 23.89 -5.82
CA ASP A 266 23.87 24.37 -6.14
C ASP A 266 24.98 23.81 -5.24
N ASP A 267 24.63 23.32 -4.04
CA ASP A 267 25.55 22.67 -3.10
C ASP A 267 25.67 21.14 -3.30
N GLY A 268 24.99 20.59 -4.29
CA GLY A 268 24.94 19.16 -4.56
C GLY A 268 23.88 18.39 -3.76
N SER A 269 23.12 19.05 -2.89
CA SER A 269 21.97 18.46 -2.22
C SER A 269 20.76 18.34 -3.16
N ALA A 270 19.71 17.60 -2.73
CA ALA A 270 18.51 17.44 -3.53
C ALA A 270 17.23 17.85 -2.79
N ILE A 271 16.29 18.44 -3.52
CA ILE A 271 14.89 18.61 -3.08
C ILE A 271 14.02 17.66 -3.88
N VAL A 272 13.21 16.88 -3.18
CA VAL A 272 12.27 15.92 -3.77
C VAL A 272 10.85 16.40 -3.54
N LEU A 273 10.07 16.51 -4.62
CA LEU A 273 8.65 16.82 -4.58
C LEU A 273 7.86 15.55 -4.92
N THR A 274 6.99 15.10 -4.04
CA THR A 274 6.14 13.93 -4.27
C THR A 274 4.73 14.11 -3.73
N GLY A 275 3.73 13.61 -4.46
CA GLY A 275 2.35 13.56 -3.97
C GLY A 275 2.09 12.43 -2.95
N ALA A 276 3.03 11.53 -2.73
CA ALA A 276 2.93 10.45 -1.76
C ALA A 276 2.65 10.96 -0.35
N ILE A 277 1.91 10.16 0.42
CA ILE A 277 1.57 10.52 1.79
C ILE A 277 2.12 9.48 2.77
N ASP A 278 2.83 9.95 3.78
CA ASP A 278 3.26 9.13 4.91
C ASP A 278 2.13 9.05 5.95
N LEU A 279 1.70 7.83 6.24
CA LEU A 279 0.66 7.53 7.23
C LEU A 279 1.27 7.01 8.56
N GLY A 280 2.60 6.82 8.58
CA GLY A 280 3.39 6.15 9.60
C GLY A 280 4.10 4.89 9.09
N GLN A 281 3.97 4.58 7.76
CA GLN A 281 4.63 3.43 7.14
C GLN A 281 6.05 3.74 6.63
N GLY A 282 6.53 4.97 6.76
CA GLY A 282 7.87 5.37 6.34
C GLY A 282 8.00 5.64 4.85
N ALA A 283 6.93 6.09 4.18
CA ALA A 283 6.96 6.37 2.74
C ALA A 283 8.02 7.39 2.35
N GLU A 284 8.15 8.49 3.11
CA GLU A 284 9.14 9.52 2.86
C GLU A 284 10.56 8.98 3.01
N THR A 285 10.80 8.17 4.04
CA THR A 285 12.09 7.50 4.26
C THR A 285 12.46 6.58 3.10
N VAL A 286 11.53 5.72 2.66
CA VAL A 286 11.79 4.78 1.55
C VAL A 286 12.05 5.52 0.23
N ILE A 287 11.30 6.58 -0.07
CA ILE A 287 11.53 7.39 -1.27
C ILE A 287 12.90 8.06 -1.21
N THR A 288 13.28 8.60 -0.05
CA THR A 288 14.60 9.20 0.17
C THR A 288 15.71 8.17 -0.04
N GLN A 289 15.58 6.95 0.50
CA GLN A 289 16.55 5.86 0.31
C GLN A 289 16.74 5.49 -1.18
N ILE A 290 15.63 5.37 -1.94
CA ILE A 290 15.70 5.06 -3.37
C ILE A 290 16.46 6.14 -4.14
N ILE A 291 16.24 7.41 -3.82
CA ILE A 291 16.90 8.54 -4.50
C ILE A 291 18.35 8.66 -4.06
N ALA A 292 18.64 8.45 -2.78
CA ALA A 292 19.99 8.46 -2.22
C ALA A 292 20.87 7.40 -2.91
N GLU A 293 20.37 6.18 -3.06
CA GLU A 293 21.06 5.09 -3.75
C GLU A 293 21.33 5.42 -5.21
N GLU A 294 20.32 5.90 -5.96
CA GLU A 294 20.46 6.20 -7.39
C GLU A 294 21.41 7.38 -7.67
N LEU A 295 21.47 8.36 -6.76
CA LEU A 295 22.28 9.56 -6.90
C LEU A 295 23.58 9.54 -6.07
N SER A 296 23.89 8.47 -5.38
CA SER A 296 25.03 8.36 -4.45
C SER A 296 25.12 9.55 -3.49
N LEU A 297 23.98 9.85 -2.82
CA LEU A 297 23.82 10.88 -1.82
C LEU A 297 23.59 10.24 -0.44
N ASP A 298 23.98 10.95 0.61
CA ASP A 298 23.49 10.65 1.95
C ASP A 298 22.00 11.05 2.07
N MET A 299 21.25 10.34 2.90
CA MET A 299 19.84 10.68 3.13
C MET A 299 19.65 12.08 3.70
N ASP A 300 20.61 12.58 4.47
CA ASP A 300 20.61 13.91 5.06
C ASP A 300 20.82 15.04 4.02
N ASP A 301 21.31 14.71 2.83
CA ASP A 301 21.42 15.64 1.71
C ASP A 301 20.11 15.82 0.93
N ILE A 302 19.07 15.04 1.28
CA ILE A 302 17.81 15.02 0.55
C ILE A 302 16.69 15.60 1.41
N LYS A 303 16.12 16.71 0.96
CA LYS A 303 14.91 17.28 1.56
C LYS A 303 13.67 16.84 0.78
N ILE A 304 12.75 16.15 1.45
CA ILE A 304 11.49 15.76 0.83
C ILE A 304 10.36 16.73 1.19
N ILE A 305 9.57 17.11 0.19
CA ILE A 305 8.31 17.86 0.31
C ILE A 305 7.22 16.94 -0.23
N ALA A 306 6.32 16.51 0.66
CA ALA A 306 5.34 15.48 0.35
C ALA A 306 3.91 15.96 0.52
N SER A 307 3.03 15.52 -0.39
CA SER A 307 1.57 15.59 -0.25
C SER A 307 1.01 16.99 0.04
N ASP A 308 1.47 17.97 -0.73
CA ASP A 308 0.92 19.31 -0.82
C ASP A 308 0.34 19.51 -2.22
N THR A 309 -0.96 19.67 -2.32
CA THR A 309 -1.65 19.64 -3.60
C THR A 309 -1.35 20.81 -4.56
N ASP A 310 -0.68 21.86 -4.08
CA ASP A 310 -0.27 22.97 -4.94
C ASP A 310 1.18 22.87 -5.44
N THR A 311 2.04 22.18 -4.67
CA THR A 311 3.49 22.17 -4.94
C THR A 311 4.02 20.81 -5.38
N THR A 312 3.31 19.73 -5.06
CA THR A 312 3.76 18.37 -5.39
C THR A 312 3.00 17.78 -6.57
N PRO A 313 3.60 16.87 -7.34
CA PRO A 313 2.89 16.11 -8.37
C PRO A 313 1.71 15.34 -7.82
N GLN A 314 0.74 15.02 -8.68
CA GLN A 314 -0.42 14.25 -8.29
C GLN A 314 -0.05 12.82 -7.89
N ASP A 315 -0.70 12.35 -6.83
CA ASP A 315 -0.63 10.97 -6.35
C ASP A 315 -2.03 10.52 -5.90
N ILE A 316 -2.34 9.25 -6.12
CA ILE A 316 -3.66 8.71 -5.74
C ILE A 316 -3.82 8.49 -4.23
N GLY A 317 -2.72 8.43 -3.50
CA GLY A 317 -2.68 8.17 -2.06
C GLY A 317 -2.12 6.79 -1.68
N ALA A 318 -1.91 6.59 -0.37
CA ALA A 318 -1.33 5.38 0.18
C ALA A 318 -2.39 4.30 0.43
N TRP A 319 -2.78 3.58 -0.59
CA TRP A 319 -3.74 2.48 -0.52
C TRP A 319 -3.33 1.29 -1.38
N ILE A 320 -4.04 0.15 -1.22
CA ILE A 320 -3.87 -1.10 -1.99
C ILE A 320 -2.41 -1.59 -1.99
N SER A 321 -1.66 -1.31 -0.92
CA SER A 321 -0.25 -1.74 -0.74
C SER A 321 0.67 -1.42 -1.93
N GLY A 322 0.34 -0.39 -2.72
CA GLY A 322 1.03 -0.07 -3.98
C GLY A 322 2.05 1.06 -3.90
N LEU A 323 2.09 1.86 -2.82
CA LEU A 323 2.84 3.10 -2.78
C LEU A 323 4.35 2.90 -3.03
N THR A 324 4.99 1.99 -2.30
CA THR A 324 6.43 1.74 -2.47
C THR A 324 6.77 1.29 -3.89
N TYR A 325 5.92 0.47 -4.51
CA TYR A 325 6.13 0.04 -5.89
C TYR A 325 5.91 1.18 -6.88
N VAL A 326 4.77 1.87 -6.82
CA VAL A 326 4.38 2.88 -7.82
C VAL A 326 5.20 4.14 -7.65
N THR A 327 5.19 4.75 -6.46
CA THR A 327 5.93 6.00 -6.19
C THR A 327 7.42 5.74 -6.11
N GLY A 328 7.87 4.58 -5.61
CA GLY A 328 9.28 4.20 -5.60
C GLY A 328 9.86 4.06 -7.02
N ASN A 329 9.13 3.49 -7.97
CA ASN A 329 9.56 3.48 -9.38
C ASN A 329 9.56 4.89 -9.99
N ALA A 330 8.60 5.75 -9.67
CA ALA A 330 8.62 7.14 -10.10
C ALA A 330 9.83 7.89 -9.53
N ALA A 331 10.15 7.67 -8.25
CA ALA A 331 11.33 8.24 -7.59
C ALA A 331 12.63 7.78 -8.24
N ARG A 332 12.75 6.47 -8.50
CA ARG A 332 13.90 5.91 -9.22
C ARG A 332 14.06 6.53 -10.61
N GLN A 333 12.96 6.61 -11.38
CA GLN A 333 13.01 7.20 -12.71
C GLN A 333 13.42 8.69 -12.68
N ALA A 334 12.89 9.46 -11.74
CA ALA A 334 13.28 10.87 -11.57
C ALA A 334 14.77 11.01 -11.19
N ALA A 335 15.24 10.17 -10.27
CA ALA A 335 16.66 10.16 -9.89
C ALA A 335 17.57 9.73 -11.05
N THR A 336 17.17 8.68 -11.81
CA THR A 336 17.88 8.24 -13.03
C THR A 336 17.95 9.38 -14.07
N ASN A 337 16.87 10.15 -14.25
CA ASN A 337 16.86 11.29 -15.16
C ASN A 337 17.82 12.40 -14.68
N ALA A 338 17.83 12.72 -13.39
CA ALA A 338 18.75 13.68 -12.82
C ALA A 338 20.21 13.22 -12.94
N ARG A 339 20.49 11.94 -12.65
CA ARG A 339 21.78 11.29 -12.82
C ARG A 339 22.28 11.40 -14.27
N ALA A 340 21.43 11.08 -15.24
CA ALA A 340 21.79 11.17 -16.64
C ALA A 340 22.23 12.57 -17.05
N LYS A 341 21.54 13.60 -16.56
CA LYS A 341 21.92 15.00 -16.82
C LYS A 341 23.26 15.35 -16.16
N LEU A 342 23.50 14.93 -14.91
CA LEU A 342 24.79 15.13 -14.24
C LEU A 342 25.94 14.50 -15.04
N LEU A 343 25.75 13.26 -15.49
CA LEU A 343 26.78 12.54 -16.25
C LEU A 343 27.08 13.18 -17.60
N VAL A 344 26.07 13.70 -18.31
CA VAL A 344 26.28 14.42 -19.59
C VAL A 344 27.12 15.67 -19.38
N VAL A 345 26.77 16.50 -18.39
CA VAL A 345 27.52 17.73 -18.11
C VAL A 345 28.94 17.42 -17.64
N ALA A 346 29.10 16.42 -16.76
CA ALA A 346 30.43 16.00 -16.30
C ALA A 346 31.30 15.44 -17.44
N ALA A 347 30.74 14.66 -18.35
CA ALA A 347 31.45 14.09 -19.51
C ALA A 347 32.03 15.19 -20.40
N GLU A 348 31.28 16.26 -20.65
CA GLU A 348 31.74 17.43 -21.39
C GLU A 348 32.88 18.16 -20.65
N GLN A 349 32.74 18.41 -19.35
CA GLN A 349 33.74 19.08 -18.53
C GLN A 349 35.04 18.30 -18.40
N MET A 350 34.94 16.99 -18.23
CA MET A 350 36.05 16.06 -18.02
C MET A 350 36.68 15.58 -19.34
N ASN A 351 36.06 15.91 -20.47
CA ASN A 351 36.44 15.44 -21.82
C ASN A 351 36.55 13.90 -21.92
N VAL A 352 35.54 13.21 -21.39
CA VAL A 352 35.41 11.74 -21.42
C VAL A 352 34.02 11.33 -21.92
N LYS A 353 33.79 10.05 -22.13
CA LYS A 353 32.44 9.54 -22.44
C LYS A 353 31.62 9.41 -21.16
N ALA A 354 30.31 9.64 -21.23
CA ALA A 354 29.42 9.47 -20.08
C ALA A 354 29.42 8.04 -19.51
N ASP A 355 29.63 7.03 -20.36
CA ASP A 355 29.72 5.61 -19.95
C ASP A 355 31.00 5.29 -19.14
N ASP A 356 31.99 6.16 -19.17
CA ASP A 356 33.21 6.07 -18.35
C ASP A 356 33.02 6.65 -16.93
N LEU A 357 31.86 7.24 -16.64
CA LEU A 357 31.60 7.95 -15.40
C LEU A 357 30.70 7.14 -14.45
N TYR A 358 31.01 7.24 -13.17
CA TYR A 358 30.13 6.76 -12.09
C TYR A 358 30.02 7.80 -10.97
N LEU A 359 28.99 7.66 -10.15
CA LEU A 359 28.71 8.53 -9.02
C LEU A 359 29.20 7.86 -7.73
N ASP A 360 29.90 8.61 -6.90
CA ASP A 360 30.29 8.17 -5.57
C ASP A 360 30.37 9.37 -4.61
N ASN A 361 29.60 9.34 -3.52
CA ASN A 361 29.63 10.31 -2.44
C ASN A 361 29.70 11.79 -2.92
N LYS A 362 28.73 12.20 -3.76
CA LYS A 362 28.64 13.56 -4.38
C LYS A 362 29.79 13.92 -5.32
N GLU A 363 30.54 12.96 -5.77
CA GLU A 363 31.55 13.11 -6.82
C GLU A 363 31.13 12.32 -8.08
N ILE A 364 31.58 12.77 -9.23
CA ILE A 364 31.50 12.08 -10.49
C ILE A 364 32.91 11.75 -10.91
N ILE A 365 33.21 10.48 -11.06
CA ILE A 365 34.57 9.94 -11.19
C ILE A 365 34.68 9.16 -12.50
N SER A 366 35.81 9.35 -13.23
CA SER A 366 36.12 8.55 -14.41
C SER A 366 36.63 7.17 -14.00
N GLN A 367 36.05 6.11 -14.57
CA GLN A 367 36.50 4.73 -14.33
C GLN A 367 37.90 4.49 -14.89
N SER A 368 38.21 5.09 -16.04
CA SER A 368 39.52 4.95 -16.72
C SER A 368 40.61 5.76 -16.04
N ASN A 369 40.29 6.86 -15.32
CA ASN A 369 41.20 7.70 -14.59
C ASN A 369 40.58 8.27 -13.30
N PRO A 370 40.66 7.56 -12.17
CA PRO A 370 40.01 7.98 -10.93
C PRO A 370 40.46 9.33 -10.34
N ASP A 371 41.61 9.86 -10.77
CA ASP A 371 42.06 11.22 -10.40
C ASP A 371 41.28 12.30 -11.16
N ASN A 372 40.68 11.96 -12.31
CA ASN A 372 39.81 12.86 -13.06
C ASN A 372 38.37 12.75 -12.47
N ARG A 373 38.03 13.67 -11.60
CA ARG A 373 36.76 13.74 -10.88
C ARG A 373 36.26 15.17 -10.71
N LEU A 374 34.95 15.32 -10.59
CA LEU A 374 34.28 16.58 -10.29
C LEU A 374 33.24 16.38 -9.19
N SER A 375 33.12 17.35 -8.31
CA SER A 375 31.99 17.37 -7.35
C SER A 375 30.66 17.71 -8.03
N TYR A 376 29.55 17.30 -7.45
CA TYR A 376 28.20 17.68 -7.93
C TYR A 376 28.07 19.20 -8.02
N ARG A 377 28.63 19.95 -7.07
CA ARG A 377 28.62 21.39 -7.07
C ARG A 377 29.26 21.98 -8.33
N GLU A 378 30.43 21.49 -8.74
CA GLU A 378 31.12 21.93 -9.95
C GLU A 378 30.32 21.62 -11.20
N VAL A 379 29.76 20.41 -11.29
CA VAL A 379 28.93 19.97 -12.42
C VAL A 379 27.65 20.77 -12.54
N ILE A 380 26.95 21.04 -11.42
CA ILE A 380 25.72 21.83 -11.42
C ILE A 380 26.01 23.29 -11.78
N ALA A 381 27.10 23.88 -11.26
CA ALA A 381 27.53 25.22 -11.64
C ALA A 381 27.86 25.32 -13.14
N ALA A 382 28.51 24.30 -13.71
CA ALA A 382 28.80 24.22 -15.12
C ALA A 382 27.53 24.07 -15.97
N SER A 383 26.54 23.29 -15.50
CA SER A 383 25.24 23.15 -16.17
C SER A 383 24.55 24.52 -16.34
N VAL A 384 24.50 25.29 -15.26
CA VAL A 384 23.89 26.61 -15.29
C VAL A 384 24.66 27.59 -16.20
N ALA A 385 26.00 27.55 -16.15
CA ALA A 385 26.84 28.48 -16.92
C ALA A 385 26.85 28.17 -18.42
N ASN A 386 27.01 26.90 -18.80
CA ASN A 386 27.27 26.46 -20.16
C ASN A 386 26.00 26.08 -20.93
N HIS A 387 24.94 25.69 -20.25
CA HIS A 387 23.66 25.25 -20.85
C HIS A 387 22.53 26.28 -20.71
N ARG A 388 22.83 27.56 -20.74
CA ARG A 388 21.88 28.69 -20.75
C ARG A 388 20.90 28.70 -19.56
N GLY A 389 21.38 28.28 -18.40
CA GLY A 389 20.58 28.27 -17.17
C GLY A 389 19.79 26.98 -16.93
N ASP A 390 20.10 25.89 -17.62
CA ASP A 390 19.48 24.59 -17.34
C ASP A 390 19.86 24.10 -15.95
N THR A 391 18.81 23.83 -15.17
CA THR A 391 18.97 23.20 -13.85
C THR A 391 18.84 21.69 -13.96
N VAL A 392 19.54 20.95 -13.10
CA VAL A 392 19.43 19.49 -13.05
C VAL A 392 18.13 19.11 -12.34
N ILE A 393 17.13 18.75 -13.15
CA ILE A 393 15.81 18.30 -12.68
C ILE A 393 15.49 16.96 -13.35
N GLY A 394 15.12 15.98 -12.55
CA GLY A 394 14.65 14.65 -12.99
C GLY A 394 13.16 14.45 -12.72
#